data_f1e320fe7d32e4ad8cb1df52403e361f
#
_entry.id   f1e320fe7d32e4ad8cb1df52403e361f
#
_cell.length_a   1.000
_cell.length_b   1.000
_cell.length_c   1.000
_cell.angle_alpha   90.00
_cell.angle_beta   90.00
_cell.angle_gamma   90.00
#
_symmetry.space_group_name_H-M   'P 1'
#
loop_
_entity.id
_entity.type
_entity.pdbx_description
1 polymer ?
#
loop_
_entity_poly.entity_id
_entity_poly.type
_entity_poly.pdbx_seq_one_letter_code
_entity_poly.pdbx_strand_id
1 'polypeptide(L)' 'MTEKENMNYERAKVFLEKQLKIHISKKNGTYYNGIITEVKPDFFFMEDQEDGQQLVFFIELNKPIETFTEAEE' A
#
# COMPACT_ATOMS: atom_id res chain seq x y z
N MET A 1 -16.55 3.10 6.85
CA MET A 1 -15.54 2.54 5.95
C MET A 1 -16.22 1.70 4.89
N THR A 2 -15.90 1.91 3.65
CA THR A 2 -16.48 1.11 2.58
C THR A 2 -15.88 -0.29 2.57
N GLU A 3 -16.57 -1.19 1.89
CA GLU A 3 -16.07 -2.55 1.75
C GLU A 3 -14.69 -2.60 1.13
N LYS A 4 -14.47 -1.74 0.14
CA LYS A 4 -13.19 -1.67 -0.56
C LYS A 4 -12.08 -1.20 0.36
N GLU A 5 -12.36 -0.18 1.18
CA GLU A 5 -11.37 0.33 2.13
C GLU A 5 -11.05 -0.70 3.20
N ASN A 6 -12.07 -1.43 3.64
CA ASN A 6 -11.86 -2.47 4.64
C ASN A 6 -10.97 -3.59 4.11
N MET A 7 -11.19 -3.96 2.85
CA MET A 7 -10.36 -4.99 2.22
C MET A 7 -8.90 -4.55 2.15
N ASN A 8 -8.64 -3.30 1.79
CA ASN A 8 -7.28 -2.80 1.72
C ASN A 8 -6.63 -2.73 3.10
N TYR A 9 -7.40 -2.40 4.12
CA TYR A 9 -6.88 -2.38 5.48
C TYR A 9 -6.39 -3.79 5.89
N GLU A 10 -7.19 -4.81 5.60
CA GLU A 10 -6.79 -6.18 5.92
C GLU A 10 -5.57 -6.63 5.12
N ARG A 11 -5.54 -6.27 3.84
CA ARG A 11 -4.38 -6.62 3.02
C ARG A 11 -3.13 -5.92 3.53
N ALA A 12 -3.24 -4.66 3.93
CA ALA A 12 -2.10 -3.90 4.43
C ALA A 12 -1.52 -4.56 5.68
N LYS A 13 -2.38 -5.05 6.56
CA LYS A 13 -1.91 -5.70 7.77
C LYS A 13 -1.13 -6.98 7.44
N VAL A 14 -1.60 -7.75 6.48
CA VAL A 14 -0.91 -8.96 6.06
C VAL A 14 0.45 -8.61 5.46
N PHE A 15 0.48 -7.61 4.59
CA PHE A 15 1.73 -7.21 3.95
C PHE A 15 2.73 -6.64 4.96
N LEU A 16 2.23 -5.93 5.97
CA LEU A 16 3.09 -5.45 7.05
C LEU A 16 3.72 -6.63 7.79
N GLU A 17 2.89 -7.59 8.16
CA GLU A 17 3.37 -8.73 8.93
C GLU A 17 4.41 -9.52 8.15
N LYS A 18 4.19 -9.71 6.87
CA LYS A 18 5.08 -10.51 6.04
C LYS A 18 6.23 -9.71 5.44
N GLN A 19 6.21 -8.40 5.59
CA GLN A 19 7.25 -7.51 5.06
C GLN A 19 7.46 -7.71 3.57
N LEU A 20 6.36 -7.87 2.86
CA LEU A 20 6.41 -8.03 1.41
C LEU A 20 6.42 -6.68 0.72
N LYS A 21 7.15 -6.61 -0.38
CA LYS A 21 7.16 -5.41 -1.20
C LYS A 21 5.84 -5.31 -1.94
N ILE A 22 5.24 -4.13 -1.90
CA ILE A 22 3.93 -3.92 -2.49
C ILE A 22 3.96 -2.80 -3.51
N HIS A 23 2.93 -2.78 -4.33
CA HIS A 23 2.68 -1.72 -5.30
C HIS A 23 1.30 -1.14 -5.01
N ILE A 24 1.23 0.19 -4.87
CA ILE A 24 -0.05 0.86 -4.71
C ILE A 24 -0.18 1.95 -5.75
N SER A 25 -1.44 2.24 -6.09
CA SER A 25 -1.76 3.25 -7.07
C SER A 25 -2.84 4.16 -6.49
N LYS A 26 -2.62 5.47 -6.55
CA LYS A 26 -3.55 6.43 -5.98
C LYS A 26 -4.44 6.99 -7.09
N LYS A 27 -5.60 7.50 -6.69
CA LYS A 27 -6.58 8.01 -7.63
C LYS A 27 -6.06 9.18 -8.46
N ASN A 28 -5.07 9.89 -7.93
CA ASN A 28 -4.49 11.03 -8.66
C ASN A 28 -3.39 10.60 -9.64
N GLY A 29 -3.18 9.30 -9.82
CA GLY A 29 -2.18 8.82 -10.76
C GLY A 29 -0.82 8.54 -10.17
N THR A 30 -0.61 8.93 -8.92
CA THR A 30 0.65 8.63 -8.24
C THR A 30 0.71 7.17 -7.83
N TYR A 31 1.90 6.58 -7.86
CA TYR A 31 2.06 5.22 -7.37
C TYR A 31 3.35 5.10 -6.57
N TYR A 32 3.38 4.11 -5.70
CA TYR A 32 4.55 3.83 -4.87
C TYR A 32 4.83 2.34 -4.86
N ASN A 33 6.10 2.00 -4.72
CA ASN A 33 6.56 0.62 -4.60
C ASN A 33 7.47 0.54 -3.39
N GLY A 34 7.14 -0.32 -2.44
CA GLY A 34 7.95 -0.42 -1.25
C GLY A 34 7.34 -1.33 -0.21
N ILE A 35 7.74 -1.13 1.04
CA ILE A 35 7.32 -1.98 2.14
C ILE A 35 6.53 -1.17 3.15
N ILE A 36 5.41 -1.72 3.59
CA ILE A 36 4.59 -1.09 4.62
C ILE A 36 5.33 -1.16 5.95
N THR A 37 5.38 -0.04 6.66
CA THR A 37 6.05 0.02 7.95
C THR A 37 5.09 0.15 9.12
N GLU A 38 3.88 0.65 8.88
CA GLU A 38 2.88 0.79 9.94
C GLU A 38 1.50 0.90 9.35
N VAL A 39 0.50 0.30 9.99
CA VAL A 39 -0.89 0.34 9.51
C VAL A 39 -1.78 0.93 10.60
N LYS A 40 -2.57 1.94 10.22
CA LYS A 40 -3.57 2.57 11.06
C LYS A 40 -4.96 2.32 10.45
N PRO A 41 -6.04 2.63 11.19
CA PRO A 41 -7.36 2.33 10.63
C PRO A 41 -7.68 3.03 9.32
N ASP A 42 -7.20 4.27 9.13
CA ASP A 42 -7.54 5.07 7.96
C ASP A 42 -6.41 5.21 6.96
N PHE A 43 -5.18 4.88 7.37
CA PHE A 43 -4.03 5.09 6.51
C PHE A 43 -2.90 4.15 6.92
N PHE A 44 -1.85 4.15 6.11
CA PHE A 44 -0.66 3.39 6.46
C PHE A 44 0.58 4.16 6.03
N PHE A 45 1.70 3.81 6.63
CA PHE A 45 3.00 4.33 6.22
C PHE A 45 3.73 3.26 5.45
N MET A 46 4.44 3.69 4.41
CA MET A 46 5.25 2.77 3.65
C MET A 46 6.56 3.44 3.29
N GLU A 47 7.56 2.63 3.08
CA GLU A 47 8.86 3.11 2.63
C GLU A 47 8.93 2.89 1.13
N ASP A 48 8.75 3.99 0.38
CA ASP A 48 8.84 3.93 -1.08
C ASP A 48 10.29 3.85 -1.50
N GLN A 49 10.55 3.06 -2.54
CA GLN A 49 11.94 2.82 -2.94
C GLN A 49 12.60 4.07 -3.53
N GLU A 50 11.82 5.03 -3.98
CA GLU A 50 12.38 6.25 -4.57
C GLU A 50 12.25 7.46 -3.67
N ASP A 51 11.10 7.61 -3.01
CA ASP A 51 10.79 8.83 -2.27
C ASP A 51 10.87 8.68 -0.77
N GLY A 52 11.18 7.50 -0.27
CA GLY A 52 11.27 7.29 1.16
C GLY A 52 9.92 7.10 1.81
N GLN A 53 9.80 7.50 3.07
CA GLN A 53 8.58 7.24 3.82
C GLN A 53 7.42 8.07 3.30
N GLN A 54 6.29 7.40 3.05
CA GLN A 54 5.09 8.02 2.53
C GLN A 54 3.90 7.63 3.39
N LEU A 55 2.98 8.58 3.57
CA LEU A 55 1.72 8.32 4.26
C LEU A 55 0.63 8.18 3.20
N VAL A 56 -0.11 7.08 3.24
CA VAL A 56 -1.12 6.78 2.23
C VAL A 56 -2.44 6.50 2.92
N PHE A 57 -3.48 7.27 2.59
CA PHE A 57 -4.82 7.00 3.10
C PHE A 57 -5.48 5.93 2.24
N PHE A 58 -6.21 5.02 2.89
CA PHE A 58 -6.87 3.96 2.15
C PHE A 58 -7.85 4.51 1.11
N ILE A 59 -8.50 5.63 1.43
CA ILE A 59 -9.47 6.22 0.52
C ILE A 59 -8.82 6.76 -0.76
N GLU A 60 -7.52 6.99 -0.73
CA GLU A 60 -6.80 7.49 -1.91
C GLU A 60 -6.47 6.39 -2.92
N LEU A 61 -6.61 5.14 -2.52
CA LEU A 61 -6.19 4.04 -3.37
C LEU A 61 -7.15 3.84 -4.52
N ASN A 62 -6.59 3.71 -5.70
CA ASN A 62 -7.36 3.52 -6.94
C ASN A 62 -7.81 2.07 -7.08
N LYS A 63 -7.03 1.14 -6.57
CA LYS A 63 -7.33 -0.28 -6.67
C LYS A 63 -6.67 -1.01 -5.51
N PRO A 64 -6.99 -2.30 -5.31
CA PRO A 64 -6.45 -3.05 -4.17
C PRO A 64 -4.94 -3.06 -4.15
N ILE A 65 -4.39 -3.08 -2.93
CA ILE A 65 -2.95 -3.20 -2.75
C ILE A 65 -2.49 -4.53 -3.33
N GLU A 66 -1.40 -4.50 -4.09
CA GLU A 66 -0.87 -5.68 -4.74
C GLU A 66 0.57 -5.90 -4.32
N THR A 67 1.03 -7.15 -4.39
CA THR A 67 2.45 -7.40 -4.21
C THR A 67 3.18 -6.87 -5.43
N PHE A 68 4.35 -6.28 -5.18
CA PHE A 68 5.20 -5.81 -6.28
C PHE A 68 6.14 -6.94 -6.69
N THR A 69 6.02 -7.34 -7.94
CA THR A 69 6.89 -8.37 -8.48
C THR A 69 7.82 -7.73 -9.48
N GLU A 70 9.11 -7.83 -9.22
CA GLU A 70 10.06 -7.34 -10.18
C GLU A 70 10.05 -8.26 -11.37
N ALA A 71 10.06 -7.67 -12.52
CA ALA A 71 9.91 -8.45 -13.71
C ALA A 71 10.96 -9.54 -13.76
N GLU A 72 10.58 -10.44 -13.98
CA GLU A 72 11.28 -11.36 -14.20
C GLU A 72 11.33 -11.56 -15.38
N GLU A 73 11.30 -11.09 -15.42
CA GLU A 73 11.20 -11.03 -16.01
C GLU A 73 11.29 -11.33 -16.45
#